data_23975429be22d3cf593ba84d487a990a
#
_entry.id   23975429be22d3cf593ba84d487a990a
#
_cell.length_a   1.000
_cell.length_b   1.000
_cell.length_c   1.000
_cell.angle_alpha   90.00
_cell.angle_beta   90.00
_cell.angle_gamma   90.00
#
_symmetry.space_group_name_H-M   'P 1'
#
loop_
_entity.id
_entity.type
_entity.pdbx_description
1 polymer ?
#
loop_
_entity_poly.entity_id
_entity_poly.type
_entity_poly.pdbx_seq_one_letter_code
_entity_poly.pdbx_strand_id
1 'polypeptide(L)'
;LVKLLDAHEVKYIFGLCGDTTLPFYDALYRLNHSIKHILTRDERSASYMADGYARVTGKVGICEGPSGGGATYIIPGVVEANESSISVIAITSDVPTTSIGHFPLTELNQKELFKPLTKWNEKIDKAKDLGKIIRKLFEESTSGRPGACHLCFPFDIQKAEVSEEDVWVNKEFTRFPAKPKAPDPLKVDQIVKEISKSKKPMIICGGA
;
A
#
# COMPACT_ATOMS: atom_id res chain seq x y z
N LEU A 1 1.02 14.04 -2.15
CA LEU A 1 1.30 12.63 -1.95
C LEU A 1 2.74 12.42 -1.44
N VAL A 2 3.80 12.88 -2.15
CA VAL A 2 5.21 12.64 -1.78
C VAL A 2 5.51 13.01 -0.33
N LYS A 3 5.13 14.21 0.13
CA LYS A 3 5.32 14.64 1.53
C LYS A 3 4.60 13.72 2.54
N LEU A 4 3.41 13.22 2.21
CA LEU A 4 2.68 12.26 3.06
C LEU A 4 3.41 10.91 3.15
N LEU A 5 3.92 10.39 2.03
CA LEU A 5 4.71 9.15 2.04
C LEU A 5 6.01 9.30 2.82
N ASP A 6 6.71 10.43 2.67
CA ASP A 6 7.93 10.72 3.43
C ASP A 6 7.64 10.85 4.94
N ALA A 7 6.55 11.51 5.32
CA ALA A 7 6.11 11.61 6.70
C ALA A 7 5.72 10.24 7.31
N HIS A 8 5.24 9.28 6.50
CA HIS A 8 5.04 7.89 6.91
C HIS A 8 6.33 7.05 6.91
N GLU A 9 7.50 7.68 6.80
CA GLU A 9 8.82 7.04 6.82
C GLU A 9 9.07 6.07 5.65
N VAL A 10 8.38 6.25 4.54
CA VAL A 10 8.63 5.49 3.30
C VAL A 10 10.04 5.77 2.82
N LYS A 11 10.85 4.73 2.62
CA LYS A 11 12.23 4.85 2.15
C LYS A 11 12.40 4.53 0.68
N TYR A 12 11.59 3.61 0.17
CA TYR A 12 11.66 3.16 -1.21
C TYR A 12 10.28 3.11 -1.84
N ILE A 13 10.20 3.51 -3.09
CA ILE A 13 9.06 3.29 -3.98
C ILE A 13 9.60 2.51 -5.17
N PHE A 14 8.97 1.38 -5.48
CA PHE A 14 9.32 0.53 -6.61
C PHE A 14 8.30 0.75 -7.72
N GLY A 15 8.75 1.06 -8.94
CA GLY A 15 7.78 1.34 -9.98
C GLY A 15 8.35 1.57 -11.38
N LEU A 16 7.44 1.77 -12.32
CA LEU A 16 7.73 2.04 -13.71
C LEU A 16 6.90 3.23 -14.20
N CYS A 17 7.59 4.28 -14.62
CA CYS A 17 6.96 5.51 -15.10
C CYS A 17 6.14 5.28 -16.37
N GLY A 18 4.96 5.88 -16.42
CA GLY A 18 4.15 6.04 -17.63
C GLY A 18 3.51 7.42 -17.69
N ASP A 19 2.86 7.73 -18.80
CA ASP A 19 2.31 9.08 -19.06
C ASP A 19 1.40 9.58 -17.94
N THR A 20 0.59 8.70 -17.38
CA THR A 20 -0.37 9.08 -16.34
C THR A 20 0.26 9.24 -14.96
N THR A 21 1.53 8.85 -14.75
CA THR A 21 2.28 9.04 -13.51
C THR A 21 3.22 10.25 -13.54
N LEU A 22 3.35 10.95 -14.65
CA LEU A 22 4.30 12.06 -14.81
C LEU A 22 4.21 13.13 -13.72
N PRO A 23 3.03 13.59 -13.27
CA PRO A 23 2.97 14.60 -12.21
C PRO A 23 3.51 14.08 -10.86
N PHE A 24 3.35 12.78 -10.58
CA PHE A 24 3.91 12.16 -9.38
C PHE A 24 5.44 12.09 -9.45
N TYR A 25 6.00 11.71 -10.61
CA TYR A 25 7.45 11.69 -10.81
C TYR A 25 8.06 13.09 -10.80
N ASP A 26 7.38 14.08 -11.37
CA ASP A 26 7.81 15.49 -11.28
C ASP A 26 7.88 15.95 -9.82
N ALA A 27 6.89 15.58 -9.01
CA ALA A 27 6.90 15.87 -7.58
C ALA A 27 8.03 15.14 -6.83
N LEU A 28 8.31 13.88 -7.15
CA LEU A 28 9.45 13.13 -6.62
C LEU A 28 10.79 13.79 -6.99
N TYR A 29 10.91 14.38 -8.15
CA TYR A 29 12.12 15.06 -8.59
C TYR A 29 12.30 16.42 -7.92
N ARG A 30 11.23 17.23 -7.78
CA ARG A 30 11.30 18.63 -7.34
C ARG A 30 11.25 18.82 -5.84
N LEU A 31 10.55 17.94 -5.11
CA LEU A 31 10.37 18.13 -3.68
C LEU A 31 11.56 17.61 -2.89
N ASN A 32 11.85 18.26 -1.76
CA ASN A 32 12.84 17.75 -0.81
C ASN A 32 12.19 16.64 0.03
N HIS A 33 12.74 15.44 -0.02
CA HIS A 33 12.29 14.24 0.73
C HIS A 33 13.41 13.20 0.80
N SER A 34 13.23 12.17 1.63
CA SER A 34 14.20 11.09 1.82
C SER A 34 13.90 9.82 0.98
N ILE A 35 12.83 9.80 0.21
CA ILE A 35 12.38 8.64 -0.55
C ILE A 35 13.31 8.38 -1.74
N LYS A 36 13.69 7.13 -1.93
CA LYS A 36 14.41 6.67 -3.14
C LYS A 36 13.45 5.92 -4.04
N HIS A 37 13.27 6.40 -5.26
CA HIS A 37 12.55 5.67 -6.28
C HIS A 37 13.48 4.64 -6.93
N ILE A 38 13.02 3.40 -7.03
CA ILE A 38 13.71 2.29 -7.69
C ILE A 38 12.94 1.97 -8.97
N LEU A 39 13.51 2.39 -10.09
CA LEU A 39 12.95 2.14 -11.40
C LEU A 39 13.05 0.64 -11.71
N THR A 40 11.91 0.03 -12.00
CA THR A 40 11.83 -1.37 -12.41
C THR A 40 11.75 -1.48 -13.94
N ARG A 41 11.81 -2.70 -14.45
CA ARG A 41 11.66 -2.98 -15.89
C ARG A 41 10.27 -3.55 -16.21
N ASP A 42 9.44 -3.73 -15.19
CA ASP A 42 8.11 -4.32 -15.26
C ASP A 42 7.39 -4.05 -13.93
N GLU A 43 6.10 -3.75 -13.95
CA GLU A 43 5.32 -3.41 -12.76
C GLU A 43 5.11 -4.63 -11.85
N ARG A 44 5.15 -5.86 -12.37
CA ARG A 44 5.15 -7.08 -11.56
C ARG A 44 6.38 -7.14 -10.67
N SER A 45 7.53 -6.79 -11.24
CA SER A 45 8.77 -6.68 -10.46
C SER A 45 8.65 -5.64 -9.36
N ALA A 46 7.99 -4.50 -9.62
CA ALA A 46 7.76 -3.45 -8.63
C ALA A 46 6.95 -3.97 -7.44
N SER A 47 5.85 -4.67 -7.69
CA SER A 47 4.99 -5.20 -6.62
C SER A 47 5.68 -6.30 -5.81
N TYR A 48 6.43 -7.21 -6.44
CA TYR A 48 7.22 -8.21 -5.73
C TYR A 48 8.41 -7.62 -4.95
N MET A 49 9.04 -6.56 -5.44
CA MET A 49 10.09 -5.84 -4.69
C MET A 49 9.51 -5.15 -3.46
N ALA A 50 8.31 -4.56 -3.56
CA ALA A 50 7.62 -3.97 -2.42
C ALA A 50 7.24 -5.02 -1.38
N ASP A 51 6.74 -6.19 -1.81
CA ASP A 51 6.44 -7.33 -0.94
C ASP A 51 7.71 -7.83 -0.24
N GLY A 52 8.79 -8.09 -0.98
CA GLY A 52 10.08 -8.53 -0.40
C GLY A 52 10.65 -7.52 0.60
N TYR A 53 10.60 -6.23 0.27
CA TYR A 53 11.02 -5.17 1.19
C TYR A 53 10.19 -5.17 2.49
N ALA A 54 8.89 -5.30 2.36
CA ALA A 54 7.99 -5.32 3.52
C ALA A 54 8.26 -6.53 4.43
N ARG A 55 8.45 -7.72 3.86
CA ARG A 55 8.78 -8.96 4.62
C ARG A 55 10.07 -8.81 5.42
N VAL A 56 11.11 -8.22 4.83
CA VAL A 56 12.43 -8.12 5.47
C VAL A 56 12.48 -7.01 6.53
N THR A 57 11.75 -5.92 6.33
CA THR A 57 11.88 -4.72 7.17
C THR A 57 10.76 -4.54 8.19
N GLY A 58 9.61 -5.20 8.02
CA GLY A 58 8.40 -4.93 8.78
C GLY A 58 7.81 -3.53 8.53
N LYS A 59 8.25 -2.85 7.45
CA LYS A 59 7.72 -1.57 7.00
C LYS A 59 6.76 -1.77 5.83
N VAL A 60 5.88 -0.82 5.61
CA VAL A 60 4.96 -0.85 4.47
C VAL A 60 5.76 -0.76 3.16
N GLY A 61 5.55 -1.74 2.27
CA GLY A 61 6.11 -1.73 0.93
C GLY A 61 5.27 -0.85 0.01
N ILE A 62 5.92 0.00 -0.80
CA ILE A 62 5.21 0.87 -1.74
C ILE A 62 5.62 0.51 -3.16
N CYS A 63 4.64 0.19 -4.00
CA CYS A 63 4.84 0.05 -5.44
C CYS A 63 3.92 0.99 -6.21
N GLU A 64 4.32 1.36 -7.41
CA GLU A 64 3.52 2.22 -8.27
C GLU A 64 3.56 1.76 -9.72
N GLY A 65 2.54 2.20 -10.49
CA GLY A 65 2.45 1.94 -11.91
C GLY A 65 1.45 2.87 -12.61
N PRO A 66 1.57 2.99 -13.94
CA PRO A 66 0.66 3.79 -14.75
C PRO A 66 -0.73 3.13 -14.87
N SER A 67 -1.67 3.86 -15.46
CA SER A 67 -3.02 3.38 -15.77
C SER A 67 -3.03 2.21 -16.77
N GLY A 68 -4.16 1.54 -16.89
CA GLY A 68 -4.37 0.48 -17.85
C GLY A 68 -3.47 -0.74 -17.62
N GLY A 69 -2.54 -0.99 -18.54
CA GLY A 69 -1.61 -2.12 -18.47
C GLY A 69 -0.79 -2.13 -17.19
N GLY A 70 -0.25 -0.99 -16.77
CA GLY A 70 0.52 -0.92 -15.53
C GLY A 70 -0.29 -1.29 -14.29
N ALA A 71 -1.54 -0.82 -14.22
CA ALA A 71 -2.45 -1.20 -13.15
C ALA A 71 -2.78 -2.70 -13.14
N THR A 72 -2.81 -3.36 -14.29
CA THR A 72 -3.03 -4.81 -14.37
C THR A 72 -1.77 -5.61 -14.07
N TYR A 73 -0.60 -5.15 -14.51
CA TYR A 73 0.67 -5.85 -14.30
C TYR A 73 1.18 -5.80 -12.87
N ILE A 74 0.79 -4.80 -12.08
CA ILE A 74 1.19 -4.71 -10.67
C ILE A 74 0.48 -5.75 -9.78
N ILE A 75 -0.62 -6.33 -10.23
CA ILE A 75 -1.51 -7.23 -9.47
C ILE A 75 -0.79 -8.45 -8.86
N PRO A 76 0.06 -9.21 -9.57
CA PRO A 76 0.59 -10.46 -9.03
C PRO A 76 1.26 -10.34 -7.66
N GLY A 77 2.15 -9.36 -7.48
CA GLY A 77 2.81 -9.16 -6.18
C GLY A 77 1.89 -8.54 -5.14
N VAL A 78 0.88 -7.77 -5.55
CA VAL A 78 -0.15 -7.23 -4.63
C VAL A 78 -1.00 -8.36 -4.04
N VAL A 79 -1.42 -9.32 -4.87
CA VAL A 79 -2.18 -10.49 -4.41
C VAL A 79 -1.32 -11.36 -3.50
N GLU A 80 -0.07 -11.63 -3.88
CA GLU A 80 0.87 -12.39 -3.04
C GLU A 80 1.02 -11.75 -1.65
N ALA A 81 1.23 -10.44 -1.59
CA ALA A 81 1.33 -9.70 -0.33
C ALA A 81 0.04 -9.81 0.49
N ASN A 82 -1.13 -9.63 -0.14
CA ASN A 82 -2.42 -9.69 0.54
C ASN A 82 -2.68 -11.07 1.16
N GLU A 83 -2.48 -12.14 0.40
CA GLU A 83 -2.69 -13.51 0.88
C GLU A 83 -1.68 -13.91 1.95
N SER A 84 -0.47 -13.39 1.88
CA SER A 84 0.60 -13.62 2.87
C SER A 84 0.53 -12.71 4.10
N SER A 85 -0.47 -11.85 4.24
CA SER A 85 -0.60 -10.89 5.37
C SER A 85 0.58 -9.89 5.43
N ILE A 86 1.06 -9.45 4.29
CA ILE A 86 2.15 -8.49 4.15
C ILE A 86 1.59 -7.13 3.76
N SER A 87 2.01 -6.09 4.47
CA SER A 87 1.55 -4.72 4.23
C SER A 87 2.24 -4.12 3.00
N VAL A 88 1.50 -4.01 1.90
CA VAL A 88 1.92 -3.34 0.67
C VAL A 88 0.85 -2.33 0.26
N ILE A 89 1.26 -1.16 -0.19
CA ILE A 89 0.38 -0.18 -0.81
C ILE A 89 0.78 -0.05 -2.28
N ALA A 90 -0.13 -0.43 -3.16
CA ALA A 90 0.00 -0.23 -4.59
C ALA A 90 -0.67 1.09 -4.99
N ILE A 91 0.08 1.97 -5.63
CA ILE A 91 -0.40 3.26 -6.13
C ILE A 91 -0.43 3.17 -7.65
N THR A 92 -1.61 3.23 -8.23
CA THR A 92 -1.72 3.30 -9.70
C THR A 92 -2.34 4.62 -10.10
N SER A 93 -1.85 5.19 -11.18
CA SER A 93 -2.49 6.36 -11.76
C SER A 93 -3.74 5.97 -12.56
N ASP A 94 -4.52 6.96 -12.94
CA ASP A 94 -5.68 6.80 -13.80
C ASP A 94 -5.75 7.96 -14.79
N VAL A 95 -6.58 7.80 -15.81
CA VAL A 95 -6.94 8.89 -16.71
C VAL A 95 -7.56 10.06 -15.94
N PRO A 96 -7.58 11.28 -16.51
CA PRO A 96 -8.27 12.41 -15.87
C PRO A 96 -9.72 12.06 -15.54
N THR A 97 -10.21 12.50 -14.39
CA THR A 97 -11.59 12.24 -13.95
C THR A 97 -12.64 12.74 -14.96
N THR A 98 -12.31 13.81 -15.69
CA THR A 98 -13.17 14.40 -16.74
C THR A 98 -13.23 13.57 -18.02
N SER A 99 -12.31 12.60 -18.20
CA SER A 99 -12.25 11.73 -19.39
C SER A 99 -12.95 10.40 -19.20
N ILE A 100 -13.33 10.05 -17.97
CA ILE A 100 -13.96 8.78 -17.64
C ILE A 100 -15.29 8.64 -18.38
N GLY A 101 -15.51 7.45 -18.98
CA GLY A 101 -16.70 7.16 -19.76
C GLY A 101 -16.65 7.64 -21.22
N HIS A 102 -15.54 8.27 -21.63
CA HIS A 102 -15.30 8.70 -23.01
C HIS A 102 -14.31 7.81 -23.76
N PHE A 103 -14.01 6.61 -23.19
CA PHE A 103 -13.09 5.62 -23.77
C PHE A 103 -11.68 6.16 -24.07
N PRO A 104 -11.06 6.96 -23.17
CA PRO A 104 -9.67 7.34 -23.38
C PRO A 104 -8.79 6.10 -23.31
N LEU A 105 -7.64 6.16 -23.97
CA LEU A 105 -6.65 5.09 -23.90
C LEU A 105 -6.29 4.85 -22.42
N THR A 106 -6.24 3.58 -22.02
CA THR A 106 -5.90 3.11 -20.67
C THR A 106 -6.97 3.34 -19.56
N GLU A 107 -8.19 3.77 -19.93
CA GLU A 107 -9.30 3.78 -18.97
C GLU A 107 -9.57 2.37 -18.45
N LEU A 108 -9.66 2.24 -17.13
CA LEU A 108 -9.95 0.97 -16.46
C LEU A 108 -10.67 1.24 -15.14
N ASN A 109 -11.73 0.46 -14.85
CA ASN A 109 -12.36 0.51 -13.53
C ASN A 109 -11.47 -0.17 -12.49
N GLN A 110 -10.46 0.53 -12.05
CA GLN A 110 -9.45 0.00 -11.12
C GLN A 110 -10.06 -0.31 -9.74
N LYS A 111 -11.05 0.46 -9.28
CA LYS A 111 -11.71 0.23 -7.99
C LYS A 111 -12.37 -1.15 -7.93
N GLU A 112 -13.08 -1.55 -8.97
CA GLU A 112 -13.69 -2.88 -9.04
C GLU A 112 -12.63 -3.97 -9.30
N LEU A 113 -11.59 -3.68 -10.08
CA LEU A 113 -10.50 -4.63 -10.34
C LEU A 113 -9.77 -5.02 -9.05
N PHE A 114 -9.39 -4.06 -8.22
CA PHE A 114 -8.61 -4.31 -6.99
C PHE A 114 -9.47 -4.72 -5.78
N LYS A 115 -10.80 -4.59 -5.84
CA LYS A 115 -11.71 -4.89 -4.74
C LYS A 115 -11.58 -6.32 -4.17
N PRO A 116 -11.55 -7.38 -4.99
CA PRO A 116 -11.36 -8.74 -4.50
C PRO A 116 -9.90 -9.10 -4.19
N LEU A 117 -8.94 -8.25 -4.58
CA LEU A 117 -7.51 -8.56 -4.56
C LEU A 117 -6.77 -7.88 -3.40
N THR A 118 -7.42 -6.95 -2.73
CA THR A 118 -6.81 -6.13 -1.69
C THR A 118 -7.69 -6.06 -0.46
N LYS A 119 -7.09 -5.83 0.69
CA LYS A 119 -7.80 -5.61 1.94
C LYS A 119 -8.66 -4.34 1.92
N TRP A 120 -8.17 -3.31 1.28
CA TRP A 120 -8.86 -2.05 1.06
C TRP A 120 -8.35 -1.35 -0.19
N ASN A 121 -9.25 -0.73 -0.94
CA ASN A 121 -8.86 0.08 -2.08
C ASN A 121 -9.71 1.35 -2.16
N GLU A 122 -9.14 2.41 -2.70
CA GLU A 122 -9.86 3.66 -2.90
C GLU A 122 -9.35 4.40 -4.15
N LYS A 123 -10.24 5.19 -4.74
CA LYS A 123 -9.94 6.18 -5.77
C LYS A 123 -10.06 7.57 -5.19
N ILE A 124 -9.12 8.45 -5.49
CA ILE A 124 -9.22 9.85 -5.07
C ILE A 124 -10.05 10.61 -6.09
N ASP A 125 -11.26 10.97 -5.70
CA ASP A 125 -12.15 11.79 -6.54
C ASP A 125 -11.94 13.29 -6.32
N LYS A 126 -11.44 13.70 -5.15
CA LYS A 126 -11.20 15.10 -4.79
C LYS A 126 -9.85 15.24 -4.09
N ALA A 127 -9.04 16.17 -4.57
CA ALA A 127 -7.68 16.40 -4.04
C ALA A 127 -7.66 16.69 -2.52
N LYS A 128 -8.67 17.37 -1.97
CA LYS A 128 -8.79 17.63 -0.53
C LYS A 128 -8.90 16.39 0.35
N ASP A 129 -9.28 15.25 -0.22
CA ASP A 129 -9.41 13.99 0.53
C ASP A 129 -8.10 13.18 0.57
N LEU A 130 -7.05 13.64 -0.14
CA LEU A 130 -5.77 12.95 -0.26
C LEU A 130 -5.17 12.56 1.10
N GLY A 131 -5.02 13.51 2.00
CA GLY A 131 -4.41 13.26 3.32
C GLY A 131 -5.18 12.22 4.13
N LYS A 132 -6.52 12.32 4.15
CA LYS A 132 -7.40 11.36 4.83
C LYS A 132 -7.27 9.95 4.24
N ILE A 133 -7.28 9.83 2.90
CA ILE A 133 -7.21 8.55 2.21
C ILE A 133 -5.85 7.89 2.42
N ILE A 134 -4.74 8.63 2.34
CA ILE A 134 -3.40 8.09 2.58
C ILE A 134 -3.26 7.57 4.01
N ARG A 135 -3.70 8.32 5.02
CA ARG A 135 -3.68 7.84 6.41
C ARG A 135 -4.48 6.55 6.58
N LYS A 136 -5.66 6.48 5.94
CA LYS A 136 -6.48 5.27 5.98
C LYS A 136 -5.82 4.09 5.26
N LEU A 137 -5.13 4.28 4.15
CA LEU A 137 -4.35 3.24 3.48
C LEU A 137 -3.30 2.61 4.41
N PHE A 138 -2.54 3.44 5.11
CA PHE A 138 -1.54 2.95 6.06
C PHE A 138 -2.19 2.24 7.26
N GLU A 139 -3.26 2.78 7.81
CA GLU A 139 -4.02 2.16 8.89
C GLU A 139 -4.56 0.78 8.47
N GLU A 140 -5.26 0.71 7.33
CA GLU A 140 -5.87 -0.54 6.85
C GLU A 140 -4.81 -1.59 6.47
N SER A 141 -3.71 -1.18 5.84
CA SER A 141 -2.68 -2.13 5.42
C SER A 141 -1.92 -2.76 6.59
N THR A 142 -1.81 -2.04 7.72
CA THR A 142 -0.96 -2.44 8.86
C THR A 142 -1.73 -3.02 10.04
N SER A 143 -3.03 -2.74 10.17
CA SER A 143 -3.86 -3.10 11.34
C SER A 143 -4.51 -4.47 11.21
N GLY A 144 -4.82 -5.11 12.34
CA GLY A 144 -5.44 -6.44 12.38
C GLY A 144 -4.59 -7.47 11.63
N ARG A 145 -5.20 -8.22 10.69
CA ARG A 145 -4.44 -8.99 9.71
C ARG A 145 -3.85 -7.99 8.71
N PRO A 146 -2.53 -7.79 8.65
CA PRO A 146 -1.93 -6.93 7.63
C PRO A 146 -2.28 -7.42 6.22
N GLY A 147 -2.18 -6.54 5.24
CA GLY A 147 -2.50 -6.93 3.87
C GLY A 147 -2.25 -5.80 2.88
N ALA A 148 -2.39 -6.12 1.60
CA ALA A 148 -2.22 -5.13 0.56
C ALA A 148 -3.42 -4.18 0.48
N CYS A 149 -3.13 -2.92 0.19
CA CYS A 149 -4.11 -1.89 -0.13
C CYS A 149 -3.79 -1.26 -1.49
N HIS A 150 -4.79 -0.66 -2.12
CA HIS A 150 -4.62 -0.03 -3.42
C HIS A 150 -5.15 1.40 -3.44
N LEU A 151 -4.42 2.30 -4.09
CA LEU A 151 -4.80 3.67 -4.35
C LEU A 151 -4.85 3.92 -5.86
N CYS A 152 -6.01 4.29 -6.35
CA CYS A 152 -6.17 4.85 -7.69
C CYS A 152 -6.04 6.37 -7.62
N PHE A 153 -5.06 6.95 -8.31
CA PHE A 153 -4.67 8.35 -8.23
C PHE A 153 -4.75 9.04 -9.60
N PRO A 154 -5.93 9.60 -9.98
CA PRO A 154 -6.16 10.19 -11.31
C PRO A 154 -5.20 11.33 -11.65
N PHE A 155 -4.88 11.46 -12.94
CA PHE A 155 -3.91 12.40 -13.47
C PHE A 155 -4.20 13.87 -13.14
N ASP A 156 -5.44 14.30 -13.22
CA ASP A 156 -5.88 15.66 -12.87
C ASP A 156 -5.80 15.92 -11.36
N ILE A 157 -6.12 14.93 -10.54
CA ILE A 157 -6.00 15.01 -9.08
C ILE A 157 -4.53 15.09 -8.65
N GLN A 158 -3.61 14.42 -9.35
CA GLN A 158 -2.16 14.54 -9.09
C GLN A 158 -1.64 15.98 -9.27
N LYS A 159 -2.29 16.77 -10.13
CA LYS A 159 -1.91 18.16 -10.45
C LYS A 159 -2.61 19.20 -9.58
N ALA A 160 -3.61 18.78 -8.82
CA ALA A 160 -4.37 19.70 -8.00
C ALA A 160 -3.58 20.19 -6.77
N GLU A 161 -3.82 21.42 -6.38
CA GLU A 161 -3.25 22.02 -5.17
C GLU A 161 -3.97 21.49 -3.91
N VAL A 162 -3.20 21.22 -2.87
CA VAL A 162 -3.69 20.80 -1.55
C VAL A 162 -2.97 21.57 -0.45
N SER A 163 -3.61 21.76 0.69
CA SER A 163 -3.00 22.40 1.85
C SER A 163 -1.90 21.53 2.44
N GLU A 164 -0.78 22.14 2.83
CA GLU A 164 0.28 21.45 3.56
C GLU A 164 -0.12 21.10 5.01
N GLU A 165 -1.14 21.74 5.56
CA GLU A 165 -1.67 21.43 6.89
C GLU A 165 -2.18 19.99 7.01
N ASP A 166 -2.56 19.38 5.88
CA ASP A 166 -2.97 17.97 5.83
C ASP A 166 -1.80 16.95 5.84
N VAL A 167 -0.56 17.44 5.81
CA VAL A 167 0.64 16.58 5.84
C VAL A 167 0.99 16.21 7.29
N TRP A 168 0.19 15.34 7.88
CA TRP A 168 0.44 14.72 9.18
C TRP A 168 0.14 13.22 9.14
N VAL A 169 0.75 12.46 10.03
CA VAL A 169 0.66 11.00 10.06
C VAL A 169 0.50 10.46 11.47
N ASN A 170 -0.15 9.31 11.58
CA ASN A 170 -0.11 8.53 12.80
C ASN A 170 1.04 7.51 12.70
N LYS A 171 2.10 7.73 13.48
CA LYS A 171 3.31 6.91 13.46
C LYS A 171 3.09 5.44 13.84
N GLU A 172 1.99 5.12 14.49
CA GLU A 172 1.64 3.73 14.83
C GLU A 172 1.45 2.85 13.59
N PHE A 173 1.11 3.45 12.44
CA PHE A 173 0.83 2.73 11.20
C PHE A 173 1.98 2.75 10.19
N THR A 174 3.20 3.09 10.61
CA THR A 174 4.38 3.06 9.74
C THR A 174 5.00 1.67 9.62
N ARG A 175 4.57 0.73 10.48
CA ARG A 175 5.04 -0.66 10.53
C ARG A 175 3.87 -1.63 10.72
N PHE A 176 4.08 -2.88 10.34
CA PHE A 176 3.09 -3.94 10.57
C PHE A 176 3.68 -5.13 11.34
N PRO A 177 2.86 -5.85 12.12
CA PRO A 177 1.49 -5.46 12.47
C PRO A 177 1.47 -4.21 13.36
N ALA A 178 0.57 -3.27 13.07
CA ALA A 178 0.32 -2.15 13.95
C ALA A 178 -0.54 -2.60 15.14
N LYS A 179 -0.22 -2.09 16.33
CA LYS A 179 -0.99 -2.34 17.57
C LYS A 179 -1.26 -3.85 17.83
N PRO A 180 -0.23 -4.68 17.92
CA PRO A 180 -0.44 -6.09 18.24
C PRO A 180 -1.20 -6.20 19.57
N LYS A 181 -2.27 -7.01 19.59
CA LYS A 181 -3.04 -7.24 20.80
C LYS A 181 -2.23 -8.12 21.76
N ALA A 182 -2.17 -7.75 23.03
CA ALA A 182 -1.65 -8.64 24.05
C ALA A 182 -2.53 -9.90 24.12
N PRO A 183 -1.93 -11.08 24.30
CA PRO A 183 -2.69 -12.31 24.47
C PRO A 183 -3.49 -12.28 25.79
N ASP A 184 -4.62 -12.97 25.82
CA ASP A 184 -5.41 -13.17 27.03
C ASP A 184 -4.61 -14.02 28.05
N PRO A 185 -4.28 -13.48 29.25
CA PRO A 185 -3.48 -14.21 30.25
C PRO A 185 -4.08 -15.56 30.63
N LEU A 186 -5.41 -15.66 30.74
CA LEU A 186 -6.08 -16.92 31.11
C LEU A 186 -5.90 -17.99 30.01
N LYS A 187 -5.95 -17.59 28.75
CA LYS A 187 -5.68 -18.51 27.65
C LYS A 187 -4.21 -18.91 27.59
N VAL A 188 -3.29 -18.00 27.87
CA VAL A 188 -1.87 -18.32 27.98
C VAL A 188 -1.64 -19.37 29.06
N ASP A 189 -2.21 -19.20 30.26
CA ASP A 189 -2.09 -20.16 31.36
C ASP A 189 -2.67 -21.53 31.00
N GLN A 190 -3.81 -21.56 30.29
CA GLN A 190 -4.40 -22.81 29.81
C GLN A 190 -3.47 -23.53 28.85
N ILE A 191 -2.92 -22.82 27.87
CA ILE A 191 -1.99 -23.36 26.88
C ILE A 191 -0.73 -23.91 27.56
N VAL A 192 -0.15 -23.16 28.50
CA VAL A 192 1.03 -23.59 29.25
C VAL A 192 0.75 -24.88 30.01
N LYS A 193 -0.41 -24.99 30.67
CA LYS A 193 -0.83 -26.23 31.39
C LYS A 193 -0.94 -27.40 30.41
N GLU A 194 -1.52 -27.23 29.25
CA GLU A 194 -1.65 -28.32 28.26
C GLU A 194 -0.30 -28.74 27.66
N ILE A 195 0.58 -27.79 27.33
CA ILE A 195 1.95 -28.09 26.89
C ILE A 195 2.70 -28.87 27.96
N SER A 196 2.61 -28.45 29.23
CA SER A 196 3.33 -29.09 30.35
C SER A 196 2.87 -30.54 30.65
N LYS A 197 1.65 -30.90 30.28
CA LYS A 197 1.12 -32.27 30.40
C LYS A 197 1.53 -33.15 29.18
N SER A 198 1.91 -32.55 28.11
CA SER A 198 2.19 -33.26 26.84
C SER A 198 3.57 -33.91 26.88
N LYS A 199 3.64 -35.20 26.48
CA LYS A 199 4.94 -35.90 26.31
C LYS A 199 5.66 -35.54 25.02
N LYS A 200 4.92 -35.14 23.97
CA LYS A 200 5.46 -34.79 22.66
C LYS A 200 4.64 -33.63 22.06
N PRO A 201 4.77 -32.40 22.61
CA PRO A 201 4.01 -31.28 22.11
C PRO A 201 4.47 -30.90 20.70
N MET A 202 3.52 -30.52 19.84
CA MET A 202 3.77 -29.88 18.54
C MET A 202 3.10 -28.53 18.53
N ILE A 203 3.84 -27.50 18.12
CA ILE A 203 3.33 -26.13 17.99
C ILE A 203 3.35 -25.74 16.51
N ILE A 204 2.19 -25.36 15.98
CA ILE A 204 2.08 -24.84 14.63
C ILE A 204 1.87 -23.32 14.75
N CYS A 205 2.85 -22.53 14.28
CA CYS A 205 2.78 -21.07 14.26
C CYS A 205 2.25 -20.59 12.92
N GLY A 206 1.14 -19.85 12.94
CA GLY A 206 0.62 -19.16 11.79
C GLY A 206 1.15 -17.72 11.69
N GLY A 207 0.81 -17.04 10.61
CA GLY A 207 1.17 -15.65 10.35
C GLY A 207 0.07 -14.65 10.74
N ALA A 208 -0.63 -14.86 11.81
CA ALA A 208 -1.79 -14.05 12.20
C ALA A 208 -1.44 -12.61 12.54
#